data_4a997a0c9c25c0c5dfa019e896bcc9d4
#
_entry.id   4a997a0c9c25c0c5dfa019e896bcc9d4
#
_cell.length_a   1.000
_cell.length_b   1.000
_cell.length_c   1.000
_cell.angle_alpha   90.00
_cell.angle_beta   90.00
_cell.angle_gamma   90.00
#
_symmetry.space_group_name_H-M   'P 1'
#
loop_
_entity.id
_entity.type
_entity.pdbx_description
1 polymer ?
#
loop_
_entity_poly.entity_id
_entity_poly.type
_entity_poly.pdbx_seq_one_letter_code
_entity_poly.pdbx_strand_id
1 'polypeptide(L)'
;MRGTQDAIANGDTRTITIRHMHTKEETTVTFKRDGRYVSEGLEKLNWALRDWRTDEPIRMDPRLFDVAWEVQRTVGSEQPFHVVSAYRSPGTNSMLRRRSRAVAKHSQHMLGKAMDFYLPDTPTARI
;
A
#
# COMPACT_ATOMS: atom_id res chain seq x y z
N MET A 1 25.33 -21.10 8.42
CA MET A 1 24.27 -20.27 7.85
C MET A 1 24.88 -19.10 7.11
N ARG A 2 24.32 -18.76 6.01
CA ARG A 2 24.69 -17.51 5.39
C ARG A 2 24.41 -16.35 6.32
N GLY A 3 25.19 -15.31 6.21
CA GLY A 3 24.96 -14.11 6.98
C GLY A 3 23.68 -13.40 6.58
N THR A 4 23.22 -12.50 7.44
CA THR A 4 22.04 -11.69 7.20
C THR A 4 22.14 -10.92 5.87
N GLN A 5 23.33 -10.44 5.54
CA GLN A 5 23.56 -9.72 4.30
C GLN A 5 23.32 -10.58 3.07
N ASP A 6 23.76 -11.85 3.10
CA ASP A 6 23.50 -12.76 2.00
C ASP A 6 22.00 -13.02 1.85
N ALA A 7 21.30 -13.21 2.96
CA ALA A 7 19.84 -13.40 2.94
C ALA A 7 19.13 -12.17 2.36
N ILE A 8 19.56 -10.97 2.73
CA ILE A 8 18.99 -9.73 2.21
C ILE A 8 19.31 -9.59 0.72
N ALA A 9 20.58 -9.77 0.33
CA ALA A 9 21.01 -9.56 -1.05
C ALA A 9 20.39 -10.56 -2.03
N ASN A 10 20.26 -11.83 -1.59
CA ASN A 10 19.88 -12.91 -2.49
C ASN A 10 18.49 -13.49 -2.22
N GLY A 11 17.91 -13.22 -1.05
CA GLY A 11 16.65 -13.83 -0.62
C GLY A 11 15.60 -12.85 -0.16
N ASP A 12 15.88 -11.55 -0.11
CA ASP A 12 14.89 -10.56 0.32
C ASP A 12 13.98 -10.19 -0.84
N THR A 13 13.10 -11.12 -1.17
CA THR A 13 12.08 -10.94 -2.18
C THR A 13 10.74 -10.76 -1.48
N ARG A 14 10.07 -9.65 -1.76
CA ARG A 14 8.82 -9.28 -1.11
C ARG A 14 7.72 -9.15 -2.14
N THR A 15 6.69 -9.96 -1.94
CA THR A 15 5.49 -9.97 -2.79
C THR A 15 4.30 -9.60 -1.93
N ILE A 16 3.40 -8.81 -2.47
CA ILE A 16 2.22 -8.35 -1.77
C ILE A 16 1.01 -8.51 -2.68
N THR A 17 -0.12 -8.88 -2.10
CA THR A 17 -1.40 -8.93 -2.80
C THR A 17 -2.34 -7.91 -2.17
N ILE A 18 -2.89 -7.04 -3.00
CA ILE A 18 -3.82 -5.99 -2.60
C ILE A 18 -5.15 -6.23 -3.28
N ARG A 19 -6.23 -6.18 -2.51
CA ARG A 19 -7.59 -6.11 -3.03
C ARG A 19 -8.17 -4.76 -2.68
N HIS A 20 -8.46 -3.95 -3.70
CA HIS A 20 -9.08 -2.64 -3.48
C HIS A 20 -10.58 -2.83 -3.26
N MET A 21 -11.08 -2.33 -2.13
CA MET A 21 -12.47 -2.61 -1.74
C MET A 21 -13.50 -1.82 -2.55
N HIS A 22 -13.11 -0.73 -3.18
CA HIS A 22 -14.01 0.05 -4.04
C HIS A 22 -13.99 -0.43 -5.48
N THR A 23 -12.82 -0.64 -6.06
CA THR A 23 -12.71 -1.10 -7.46
C THR A 23 -12.91 -2.60 -7.60
N LYS A 24 -12.74 -3.35 -6.52
CA LYS A 24 -12.76 -4.82 -6.48
C LYS A 24 -11.61 -5.46 -7.25
N GLU A 25 -10.62 -4.67 -7.65
CA GLU A 25 -9.44 -5.17 -8.33
C GLU A 25 -8.49 -5.84 -7.33
N GLU A 26 -7.89 -6.93 -7.76
CA GLU A 26 -6.87 -7.62 -6.96
C GLU A 26 -5.56 -7.60 -7.74
N THR A 27 -4.49 -7.18 -7.08
CA THR A 27 -3.18 -7.01 -7.69
C THR A 27 -2.14 -7.73 -6.85
N THR A 28 -1.40 -8.64 -7.47
CA THR A 28 -0.28 -9.33 -6.82
C THR A 28 1.00 -8.92 -7.53
N VAL A 29 1.95 -8.36 -6.79
CA VAL A 29 3.20 -7.91 -7.36
C VAL A 29 4.37 -8.20 -6.43
N THR A 30 5.54 -8.42 -7.04
CA THR A 30 6.80 -8.40 -6.33
C THR A 30 7.32 -6.97 -6.39
N PHE A 31 7.41 -6.33 -5.22
CA PHE A 31 7.88 -4.94 -5.16
C PHE A 31 9.33 -4.82 -4.70
N LYS A 32 9.91 -5.90 -4.23
CA LYS A 32 11.31 -5.93 -3.81
C LYS A 32 11.93 -7.27 -4.18
N ARG A 33 13.14 -7.23 -4.72
CA ARG A 33 13.89 -8.42 -5.09
C ARG A 33 15.37 -8.21 -4.79
N ASP A 34 15.95 -9.16 -4.07
CA ASP A 34 17.34 -9.08 -3.65
C ASP A 34 17.65 -7.78 -2.90
N GLY A 35 16.71 -7.36 -2.04
CA GLY A 35 16.85 -6.16 -1.23
C GLY A 35 16.63 -4.84 -1.98
N ARG A 36 16.22 -4.89 -3.25
CA ARG A 36 16.01 -3.70 -4.08
C ARG A 36 14.57 -3.58 -4.54
N TYR A 37 14.07 -2.36 -4.60
CA TYR A 37 12.74 -2.12 -5.13
C TYR A 37 12.67 -2.46 -6.61
N VAL A 38 11.55 -3.06 -7.02
CA VAL A 38 11.28 -3.44 -8.41
C VAL A 38 10.34 -2.39 -9.01
N SER A 39 10.86 -1.59 -9.94
CA SER A 39 10.11 -0.47 -10.52
C SER A 39 8.76 -0.88 -11.12
N GLU A 40 8.72 -1.98 -11.87
CA GLU A 40 7.47 -2.48 -12.46
C GLU A 40 6.44 -2.84 -11.40
N GLY A 41 6.88 -3.45 -10.30
CA GLY A 41 6.01 -3.80 -9.18
C GLY A 41 5.46 -2.55 -8.51
N LEU A 42 6.33 -1.56 -8.28
CA LEU A 42 5.92 -0.29 -7.68
C LEU A 42 4.92 0.45 -8.57
N GLU A 43 5.11 0.45 -9.89
CA GLU A 43 4.18 1.09 -10.82
C GLU A 43 2.80 0.43 -10.78
N LYS A 44 2.77 -0.90 -10.72
CA LYS A 44 1.50 -1.63 -10.60
C LYS A 44 0.79 -1.32 -9.29
N LEU A 45 1.54 -1.19 -8.21
CA LEU A 45 0.97 -0.80 -6.92
C LEU A 45 0.48 0.64 -6.93
N ASN A 46 1.22 1.54 -7.57
CA ASN A 46 0.78 2.93 -7.70
C ASN A 46 -0.56 3.02 -8.42
N TRP A 47 -0.75 2.24 -9.47
CA TRP A 47 -2.02 2.18 -10.18
C TRP A 47 -3.11 1.54 -9.34
N ALA A 48 -2.83 0.44 -8.69
CA ALA A 48 -3.79 -0.27 -7.84
C ALA A 48 -4.29 0.62 -6.69
N LEU A 49 -3.43 1.53 -6.21
CA LEU A 49 -3.72 2.40 -5.07
C LEU A 49 -4.07 3.83 -5.49
N ARG A 50 -4.42 4.02 -6.75
CA ARG A 50 -4.83 5.32 -7.27
C ARG A 50 -6.06 5.86 -6.56
N ASP A 51 -6.30 7.15 -6.74
CA ASP A 51 -7.60 7.72 -6.35
C ASP A 51 -8.67 7.07 -7.24
N TRP A 52 -9.44 6.16 -6.66
CA TRP A 52 -10.42 5.37 -7.42
C TRP A 52 -11.58 6.21 -7.95
N ARG A 53 -11.79 7.40 -7.39
CA ARG A 53 -12.86 8.30 -7.83
C ARG A 53 -12.51 9.02 -9.13
N THR A 54 -11.23 9.27 -9.35
CA THR A 54 -10.74 10.06 -10.49
C THR A 54 -9.82 9.28 -11.41
N ASP A 55 -9.45 8.04 -11.04
CA ASP A 55 -8.45 7.22 -11.71
C ASP A 55 -7.08 7.92 -11.84
N GLU A 56 -6.75 8.73 -10.83
CA GLU A 56 -5.48 9.42 -10.79
C GLU A 56 -4.49 8.68 -9.89
N PRO A 57 -3.41 8.11 -10.45
CA PRO A 57 -2.35 7.53 -9.64
C PRO A 57 -1.35 8.58 -9.20
N ILE A 58 -0.56 8.23 -8.19
CA ILE A 58 0.62 8.99 -7.78
C ILE A 58 1.74 8.00 -7.48
N ARG A 59 2.95 8.49 -7.41
CA ARG A 59 4.07 7.70 -6.93
C ARG A 59 3.93 7.53 -5.42
N MET A 60 3.53 6.35 -5.00
CA MET A 60 3.41 6.02 -3.58
C MET A 60 4.80 5.88 -2.95
N ASP A 61 4.91 6.23 -1.69
CA ASP A 61 6.14 5.99 -0.93
C ASP A 61 6.34 4.48 -0.77
N PRO A 62 7.40 3.90 -1.36
CA PRO A 62 7.57 2.44 -1.32
C PRO A 62 7.80 1.87 0.06
N ARG A 63 8.17 2.70 1.05
CA ARG A 63 8.32 2.27 2.43
C ARG A 63 6.99 1.81 3.05
N LEU A 64 5.87 2.29 2.51
CA LEU A 64 4.54 1.80 2.94
C LEU A 64 4.40 0.30 2.68
N PHE A 65 4.93 -0.16 1.56
CA PHE A 65 4.83 -1.57 1.20
C PHE A 65 5.73 -2.44 2.08
N ASP A 66 6.89 -1.93 2.46
CA ASP A 66 7.75 -2.61 3.42
C ASP A 66 7.06 -2.76 4.77
N VAL A 67 6.42 -1.69 5.26
CA VAL A 67 5.69 -1.72 6.54
C VAL A 67 4.52 -2.69 6.45
N ALA A 68 3.73 -2.64 5.38
CA ALA A 68 2.60 -3.54 5.19
C ALA A 68 3.07 -5.01 5.18
N TRP A 69 4.14 -5.30 4.45
CA TRP A 69 4.70 -6.64 4.36
C TRP A 69 5.16 -7.14 5.74
N GLU A 70 5.81 -6.30 6.53
CA GLU A 70 6.23 -6.64 7.89
C GLU A 70 5.04 -6.89 8.81
N VAL A 71 4.00 -6.07 8.71
CA VAL A 71 2.78 -6.25 9.50
C VAL A 71 2.16 -7.62 9.19
N GLN A 72 2.03 -7.95 7.90
CA GLN A 72 1.46 -9.23 7.49
C GLN A 72 2.25 -10.41 8.05
N ARG A 73 3.58 -10.34 7.99
CA ARG A 73 4.44 -11.38 8.57
C ARG A 73 4.26 -11.50 10.07
N THR A 74 4.25 -10.37 10.75
CA THR A 74 4.16 -10.33 12.21
C THR A 74 2.87 -10.96 12.72
N VAL A 75 1.75 -10.68 12.04
CA VAL A 75 0.45 -11.23 12.43
C VAL A 75 0.19 -12.63 11.85
N GLY A 76 1.06 -13.10 10.96
CA GLY A 76 0.94 -14.42 10.36
C GLY A 76 -0.23 -14.58 9.41
N SER A 77 -0.68 -13.50 8.78
CA SER A 77 -1.78 -13.56 7.82
C SER A 77 -1.27 -13.92 6.43
N GLU A 78 -2.05 -14.76 5.72
CA GLU A 78 -1.82 -15.07 4.31
C GLU A 78 -2.88 -14.43 3.40
N GLN A 79 -3.76 -13.63 3.99
CA GLN A 79 -4.84 -12.97 3.25
C GLN A 79 -4.35 -11.75 2.50
N PRO A 80 -4.98 -11.41 1.36
CA PRO A 80 -4.69 -10.15 0.69
C PRO A 80 -4.97 -8.95 1.61
N PHE A 81 -4.24 -7.87 1.42
CA PHE A 81 -4.55 -6.59 2.06
C PHE A 81 -5.82 -6.03 1.44
N HIS A 82 -6.84 -5.83 2.23
CA HIS A 82 -8.08 -5.18 1.80
C HIS A 82 -7.91 -3.68 1.98
N VAL A 83 -7.65 -2.98 0.88
CA VAL A 83 -7.38 -1.54 0.92
C VAL A 83 -8.68 -0.77 0.78
N VAL A 84 -8.94 0.09 1.74
CA VAL A 84 -10.13 0.95 1.78
C VAL A 84 -9.83 2.30 1.17
N SER A 85 -8.66 2.86 1.46
CA SER A 85 -8.25 4.17 0.97
C SER A 85 -6.72 4.21 0.88
N ALA A 86 -6.22 4.84 -0.18
CA ALA A 86 -4.79 5.08 -0.35
C ALA A 86 -4.60 6.49 -0.89
N TYR A 87 -4.13 6.68 -2.13
CA TYR A 87 -3.98 8.02 -2.67
C TYR A 87 -5.32 8.73 -2.82
N ARG A 88 -5.34 9.99 -2.43
CA ARG A 88 -6.43 10.93 -2.68
C ARG A 88 -5.89 12.15 -3.40
N SER A 89 -6.46 12.47 -4.57
CA SER A 89 -6.13 13.71 -5.27
C SER A 89 -6.55 14.92 -4.43
N PRO A 90 -5.97 16.10 -4.66
CA PRO A 90 -6.37 17.32 -3.95
C PRO A 90 -7.88 17.60 -4.07
N GLY A 91 -8.45 17.38 -5.26
CA GLY A 91 -9.88 17.58 -5.48
C GLY A 91 -10.74 16.65 -4.65
N THR A 92 -10.40 15.36 -4.61
CA THR A 92 -11.11 14.40 -3.78
C THR A 92 -10.97 14.73 -2.30
N ASN A 93 -9.79 15.10 -1.85
CA ASN A 93 -9.58 15.45 -0.45
C ASN A 93 -10.40 16.68 -0.06
N SER A 94 -10.48 17.69 -0.93
CA SER A 94 -11.31 18.88 -0.70
C SER A 94 -12.78 18.52 -0.63
N MET A 95 -13.26 17.64 -1.50
CA MET A 95 -14.64 17.17 -1.48
C MET A 95 -14.95 16.46 -0.16
N LEU A 96 -14.07 15.58 0.30
CA LEU A 96 -14.26 14.85 1.55
C LEU A 96 -14.25 15.80 2.75
N ARG A 97 -13.41 16.83 2.74
CA ARG A 97 -13.36 17.84 3.79
C ARG A 97 -14.65 18.64 3.88
N ARG A 98 -15.33 18.90 2.78
CA ARG A 98 -16.64 19.57 2.78
C ARG A 98 -17.71 18.71 3.47
N ARG A 99 -17.51 17.39 3.51
CA ARG A 99 -18.46 16.45 4.13
C ARG A 99 -18.09 16.08 5.55
N SER A 100 -16.82 16.22 5.93
CA SER A 100 -16.35 15.79 7.23
C SER A 100 -15.15 16.61 7.69
N ARG A 101 -15.22 17.13 8.92
CA ARG A 101 -14.10 17.84 9.54
C ARG A 101 -12.98 16.91 9.98
N ALA A 102 -13.24 15.60 9.98
CA ALA A 102 -12.22 14.61 10.34
C ALA A 102 -11.13 14.46 9.26
N VAL A 103 -11.40 14.94 8.04
CA VAL A 103 -10.44 14.87 6.94
C VAL A 103 -9.46 16.03 7.03
N ALA A 104 -8.17 15.75 7.11
CA ALA A 104 -7.12 16.76 7.22
C ALA A 104 -6.95 17.53 5.90
N LYS A 105 -6.65 18.83 6.02
CA LYS A 105 -6.39 19.69 4.85
C LYS A 105 -5.16 19.23 4.07
N HIS A 106 -4.12 18.80 4.77
CA HIS A 106 -2.88 18.28 4.20
C HIS A 106 -2.71 16.82 4.60
N SER A 107 -3.62 15.98 4.12
CA SER A 107 -3.62 14.56 4.43
C SER A 107 -2.39 13.85 3.84
N GLN A 108 -1.83 12.90 4.57
CA GLN A 108 -0.77 12.03 4.05
C GLN A 108 -1.26 11.20 2.85
N HIS A 109 -2.56 10.95 2.74
CA HIS A 109 -3.14 10.30 1.57
C HIS A 109 -2.91 11.09 0.28
N MET A 110 -2.85 12.42 0.35
CA MET A 110 -2.55 13.27 -0.81
C MET A 110 -1.09 13.20 -1.25
N LEU A 111 -0.20 12.76 -0.36
CA LEU A 111 1.23 12.66 -0.63
C LEU A 111 1.66 11.26 -1.03
N GLY A 112 0.73 10.32 -1.12
CA GLY A 112 1.06 8.92 -1.36
C GLY A 112 1.80 8.29 -0.18
N LYS A 113 1.57 8.79 1.03
CA LYS A 113 2.27 8.36 2.26
C LYS A 113 1.33 7.73 3.29
N ALA A 114 0.12 7.41 2.91
CA ALA A 114 -0.83 6.75 3.79
C ALA A 114 -1.68 5.74 3.03
N MET A 115 -2.02 4.68 3.73
CA MET A 115 -2.86 3.62 3.20
C MET A 115 -3.70 3.04 4.34
N ASP A 116 -5.01 3.08 4.19
CA ASP A 116 -5.93 2.46 5.13
C ASP A 116 -6.29 1.07 4.62
N PHE A 117 -5.96 0.06 5.39
CA PHE A 117 -6.20 -1.32 4.99
C PHE A 117 -6.60 -2.18 6.18
N TYR A 118 -7.13 -3.36 5.89
CA TYR A 118 -7.29 -4.41 6.88
C TYR A 118 -6.96 -5.76 6.28
N LEU A 119 -6.63 -6.70 7.15
CA LEU A 119 -6.49 -8.11 6.81
C LEU A 119 -7.73 -8.80 7.35
N PRO A 120 -8.46 -9.60 6.54
CA PRO A 120 -9.75 -10.17 6.95
C PRO A 120 -9.70 -11.01 8.23
N ASP A 121 -8.54 -11.58 8.54
CA ASP A 121 -8.33 -12.44 9.71
C ASP A 121 -7.63 -11.70 10.86
N THR A 122 -7.53 -10.37 10.79
CA THR A 122 -6.74 -9.57 11.73
C THR A 122 -7.47 -8.24 11.99
N PRO A 123 -7.26 -7.60 13.15
CA PRO A 123 -7.83 -6.27 13.41
C PRO A 123 -7.38 -5.24 12.39
N THR A 124 -8.24 -4.22 12.16
CA THR A 124 -7.96 -3.12 11.25
C THR A 124 -6.67 -2.39 11.61
N ALA A 125 -5.88 -2.05 10.59
CA ALA A 125 -4.63 -1.32 10.74
C ALA A 125 -4.60 -0.11 9.81
N ARG A 126 -3.81 0.91 10.21
CA ARG A 126 -3.53 2.10 9.41
C ARG A 126 -2.04 2.36 9.45
N ILE A 127 -1.50 2.69 8.28
CA ILE A 127 -0.10 3.07 8.14
C ILE A 127 -0.01 4.51 7.69
#